data_e400022343595406a0dc80f4e7ec4d12
#
_entry.id   e400022343595406a0dc80f4e7ec4d12
#
_cell.length_a   1.000
_cell.length_b   1.000
_cell.length_c   1.000
_cell.angle_alpha   90.00
_cell.angle_beta   90.00
_cell.angle_gamma   90.00
#
_symmetry.space_group_name_H-M   'P 1'
#
loop_
_entity.id
_entity.type
_entity.pdbx_description
1 polymer ?
#
loop_
_entity_poly.entity_id
_entity_poly.type
_entity_poly.pdbx_seq_one_letter_code
_entity_poly.pdbx_strand_id
1 'polypeptide(L)'
;MQPNRNAAARSIKTIFAASMEKNFIDYIRVFCRSGHGGAGIKHFMRNKLTAKGGPDGGDGGRGAHIILRGNSQLWTLLHLRYYKNVLAEDGAPGGKNNMTGRDGKDIIIEVPLGTVARDEETGTIQAEILEHGQEVILMRGGRGGLGNSNFATPTNQAPEHAQPGEPGVEGWMLLELKVLADVGLVGFPNAGKSTLLSSITAAKPKIADYAFTTLTPQLGMVEYRDGKSFCIADLPGIIEGAAEGKGLGHRFLRHIERNAVLLFLIPADSADHKKEFDILHNELEEYNPEMLQKEFIIAISKSDMLDDELKAAIAKELPKNVTHVFISAVTGQGLTELKDILWQKLNA
;
A
#
# COMPACT_ATOMS: atom_id res chain seq x y z
N MET A 1 -28.72 -42.55 21.24
CA MET A 1 -28.58 -41.50 20.19
C MET A 1 -27.26 -40.75 20.42
N GLN A 2 -26.24 -41.04 19.62
CA GLN A 2 -24.96 -40.29 19.68
C GLN A 2 -25.06 -39.02 18.82
N PRO A 3 -24.62 -37.84 19.29
CA PRO A 3 -24.66 -36.63 18.52
C PRO A 3 -23.63 -36.69 17.38
N ASN A 4 -24.08 -36.30 16.20
CA ASN A 4 -23.39 -36.35 14.92
C ASN A 4 -22.14 -35.44 14.93
N ARG A 5 -20.94 -35.99 15.21
CA ARG A 5 -19.65 -35.34 15.25
C ARG A 5 -19.27 -34.66 13.91
N ASN A 6 -19.90 -35.08 12.80
CA ASN A 6 -19.64 -34.54 11.47
C ASN A 6 -20.31 -33.17 11.21
N ALA A 7 -21.39 -32.84 11.91
CA ALA A 7 -22.07 -31.55 11.77
C ALA A 7 -21.28 -30.41 12.46
N ALA A 8 -20.70 -30.70 13.63
CA ALA A 8 -19.87 -29.75 14.37
C ALA A 8 -18.55 -29.42 13.60
N ALA A 9 -17.90 -30.44 13.02
CA ALA A 9 -16.70 -30.26 12.23
C ALA A 9 -16.93 -29.48 10.92
N ARG A 10 -18.11 -29.63 10.29
CA ARG A 10 -18.52 -28.82 9.13
C ARG A 10 -18.79 -27.36 9.53
N SER A 11 -19.46 -27.14 10.67
CA SER A 11 -19.74 -25.78 11.17
C SER A 11 -18.47 -25.03 11.53
N ILE A 12 -17.50 -25.69 12.19
CA ILE A 12 -16.21 -25.08 12.53
C ILE A 12 -15.39 -24.77 11.26
N LYS A 13 -15.35 -25.67 10.27
CA LYS A 13 -14.68 -25.39 8.98
C LYS A 13 -15.33 -24.24 8.22
N THR A 14 -16.66 -24.12 8.25
CA THR A 14 -17.39 -23.03 7.60
C THR A 14 -17.18 -21.69 8.33
N ILE A 15 -17.14 -21.70 9.67
CA ILE A 15 -16.83 -20.50 10.48
C ILE A 15 -15.36 -20.08 10.29
N PHE A 16 -14.41 -21.03 10.24
CA PHE A 16 -13.00 -20.72 9.95
C PHE A 16 -12.80 -20.23 8.51
N ALA A 17 -13.46 -20.82 7.52
CA ALA A 17 -13.42 -20.33 6.13
C ALA A 17 -14.00 -18.92 6.01
N ALA A 18 -15.15 -18.65 6.63
CA ALA A 18 -15.77 -17.32 6.63
C ALA A 18 -14.95 -16.26 7.40
N SER A 19 -14.12 -16.68 8.38
CA SER A 19 -13.21 -15.76 9.09
C SER A 19 -11.91 -15.48 8.31
N MET A 20 -11.50 -16.36 7.40
CA MET A 20 -10.30 -16.19 6.58
C MET A 20 -10.50 -15.32 5.33
N GLU A 21 -11.74 -15.16 4.84
CA GLU A 21 -12.07 -14.28 3.70
C GLU A 21 -11.93 -12.77 4.01
N LYS A 22 -11.67 -12.38 5.26
CA LYS A 22 -11.69 -10.99 5.71
C LYS A 22 -10.31 -10.36 5.99
N ASN A 23 -9.22 -10.99 5.57
CA ASN A 23 -7.87 -10.55 5.99
C ASN A 23 -7.10 -9.66 4.99
N PHE A 24 -7.65 -9.36 3.83
CA PHE A 24 -7.07 -8.40 2.87
C PHE A 24 -8.06 -7.27 2.65
N ILE A 25 -7.61 -6.05 2.87
CA ILE A 25 -8.37 -4.82 2.61
C ILE A 25 -7.48 -3.92 1.77
N ASP A 26 -7.91 -3.67 0.56
CA ASP A 26 -7.29 -2.78 -0.44
C ASP A 26 -7.98 -1.42 -0.53
N TYR A 27 -9.16 -1.33 0.04
CA TYR A 27 -9.98 -0.13 0.05
C TYR A 27 -10.63 0.08 1.40
N ILE A 28 -10.46 1.26 1.98
CA ILE A 28 -11.07 1.60 3.26
C ILE A 28 -11.48 3.07 3.29
N ARG A 29 -12.63 3.31 3.92
CA ARG A 29 -13.17 4.62 4.19
C ARG A 29 -12.89 5.00 5.64
N VAL A 30 -12.22 6.14 5.85
CA VAL A 30 -11.82 6.64 7.17
C VAL A 30 -12.30 8.08 7.32
N PHE A 31 -13.01 8.36 8.41
CA PHE A 31 -13.31 9.74 8.77
C PHE A 31 -12.09 10.36 9.43
N CYS A 32 -11.62 11.48 8.91
CA CYS A 32 -10.47 12.20 9.39
C CYS A 32 -10.89 13.61 9.83
N ARG A 33 -10.43 14.05 11.00
CA ARG A 33 -10.55 15.44 11.47
C ARG A 33 -9.22 15.89 12.02
N SER A 34 -8.60 16.88 11.40
CA SER A 34 -7.41 17.53 11.94
C SER A 34 -7.77 18.42 13.14
N GLY A 35 -6.78 18.72 13.98
CA GLY A 35 -6.99 19.56 15.15
C GLY A 35 -7.30 21.01 14.81
N HIS A 36 -8.18 21.64 15.58
CA HIS A 36 -8.38 23.10 15.53
C HIS A 36 -7.18 23.81 16.16
N GLY A 37 -6.84 25.00 15.67
CA GLY A 37 -5.87 25.86 16.33
C GLY A 37 -6.41 26.39 17.66
N GLY A 38 -5.54 26.49 18.67
CA GLY A 38 -5.88 27.13 19.93
C GLY A 38 -6.12 28.63 19.76
N ALA A 39 -6.99 29.22 20.55
CA ALA A 39 -7.21 30.65 20.53
C ALA A 39 -6.04 31.42 21.16
N GLY A 40 -5.65 32.55 20.57
CA GLY A 40 -4.83 33.54 21.25
C GLY A 40 -5.57 34.15 22.41
N ILE A 41 -4.86 34.62 23.44
CA ILE A 41 -5.48 35.20 24.62
C ILE A 41 -5.30 36.71 24.67
N LYS A 42 -6.33 37.41 25.16
CA LYS A 42 -6.24 38.79 25.54
C LYS A 42 -5.86 38.83 27.01
N HIS A 43 -4.66 39.31 27.34
CA HIS A 43 -4.22 39.50 28.72
C HIS A 43 -3.34 40.75 28.81
N PHE A 44 -3.33 41.38 29.98
CA PHE A 44 -2.51 42.53 30.32
C PHE A 44 -1.76 42.22 31.59
N MET A 45 -0.45 42.47 31.60
CA MET A 45 0.38 42.25 32.75
C MET A 45 -0.10 43.09 33.94
N ARG A 46 -0.32 42.45 35.07
CA ARG A 46 -0.64 43.11 36.33
C ARG A 46 0.19 42.50 37.47
N ASN A 47 0.97 43.32 38.12
CA ASN A 47 1.71 42.90 39.33
C ASN A 47 1.62 44.01 40.39
N LYS A 48 2.19 43.70 41.57
CA LYS A 48 2.15 44.67 42.73
C LYS A 48 2.83 46.02 42.44
N LEU A 49 3.78 46.04 41.49
CA LEU A 49 4.54 47.24 41.13
C LEU A 49 4.00 47.94 39.90
N THR A 50 3.22 47.26 39.05
CA THR A 50 2.73 47.77 37.79
C THR A 50 1.21 47.51 37.69
N ALA A 51 0.41 48.50 38.06
CA ALA A 51 -1.06 48.42 38.04
C ALA A 51 -1.63 48.42 36.61
N LYS A 52 -0.94 49.01 35.62
CA LYS A 52 -1.29 49.08 34.19
C LYS A 52 -0.06 48.63 33.41
N GLY A 53 0.07 47.31 33.21
CA GLY A 53 1.10 46.71 32.34
C GLY A 53 0.66 46.63 30.89
N GLY A 54 1.60 46.39 29.99
CA GLY A 54 1.35 46.18 28.58
C GLY A 54 0.62 44.86 28.28
N PRO A 55 0.21 44.63 27.01
CA PRO A 55 -0.39 43.38 26.60
C PRO A 55 0.66 42.26 26.67
N ASP A 56 0.27 41.14 27.25
CA ASP A 56 1.12 39.96 27.46
C ASP A 56 0.37 38.65 27.20
N GLY A 57 -0.71 38.70 26.43
CA GLY A 57 -1.43 37.54 25.99
C GLY A 57 -0.64 36.78 24.94
N GLY A 58 -0.40 35.47 25.17
CA GLY A 58 0.30 34.59 24.27
C GLY A 58 -0.57 34.02 23.14
N ASP A 59 0.07 33.41 22.16
CA ASP A 59 -0.55 32.81 21.02
C ASP A 59 -1.13 31.43 21.34
N GLY A 60 -2.16 31.00 20.62
CA GLY A 60 -2.63 29.63 20.66
C GLY A 60 -1.64 28.67 19.98
N GLY A 61 -1.66 27.41 20.39
CA GLY A 61 -0.92 26.33 19.74
C GLY A 61 -1.57 25.92 18.43
N ARG A 62 -0.80 25.33 17.54
CA ARG A 62 -1.27 24.74 16.27
C ARG A 62 -2.11 23.48 16.57
N GLY A 63 -3.19 23.26 15.82
CA GLY A 63 -3.89 21.98 15.78
C GLY A 63 -3.03 20.89 15.13
N ALA A 64 -3.24 19.66 15.55
CA ALA A 64 -2.50 18.51 15.06
C ALA A 64 -2.79 18.20 13.58
N HIS A 65 -1.78 17.76 12.84
CA HIS A 65 -1.92 17.24 11.49
C HIS A 65 -2.26 15.76 11.53
N ILE A 66 -2.85 15.27 10.43
CA ILE A 66 -2.95 13.85 10.11
C ILE A 66 -1.97 13.59 8.96
N ILE A 67 -1.05 12.66 9.19
CA ILE A 67 0.08 12.35 8.28
C ILE A 67 -0.05 10.89 7.88
N LEU A 68 0.08 10.61 6.57
CA LEU A 68 0.28 9.26 6.07
C LEU A 68 1.78 8.98 6.01
N ARG A 69 2.21 7.81 6.50
CA ARG A 69 3.59 7.34 6.42
C ARG A 69 3.65 5.99 5.72
N GLY A 70 4.52 5.87 4.71
CA GLY A 70 4.77 4.63 3.99
C GLY A 70 5.50 3.60 4.84
N ASN A 71 4.95 2.38 4.91
CA ASN A 71 5.57 1.27 5.60
C ASN A 71 5.63 0.05 4.68
N SER A 72 6.83 -0.34 4.23
CA SER A 72 7.06 -1.51 3.35
C SER A 72 6.76 -2.86 4.01
N GLN A 73 6.60 -2.91 5.34
CA GLN A 73 6.21 -4.12 6.07
C GLN A 73 4.70 -4.36 6.03
N LEU A 74 3.93 -3.36 5.62
CA LEU A 74 2.48 -3.47 5.45
C LEU A 74 2.17 -3.80 4.00
N TRP A 75 1.25 -4.74 3.80
CA TRP A 75 0.79 -5.19 2.49
C TRP A 75 -0.73 -5.09 2.31
N THR A 76 -1.44 -4.59 3.33
CA THR A 76 -2.88 -4.42 3.33
C THR A 76 -3.28 -3.28 4.27
N LEU A 77 -4.44 -2.70 4.03
CA LEU A 77 -5.05 -1.69 4.91
C LEU A 77 -5.85 -2.31 6.07
N LEU A 78 -5.70 -3.63 6.32
CA LEU A 78 -6.49 -4.37 7.31
C LEU A 78 -6.42 -3.77 8.72
N HIS A 79 -5.26 -3.28 9.13
CA HIS A 79 -5.06 -2.69 10.45
C HIS A 79 -5.92 -1.43 10.66
N LEU A 80 -6.29 -0.74 9.57
CA LEU A 80 -7.16 0.45 9.61
C LEU A 80 -8.65 0.09 9.73
N ARG A 81 -9.03 -1.17 9.58
CA ARG A 81 -10.43 -1.63 9.66
C ARG A 81 -11.12 -1.19 10.95
N TYR A 82 -10.36 -1.10 12.03
CA TYR A 82 -10.84 -0.72 13.35
C TYR A 82 -10.65 0.77 13.65
N TYR A 83 -9.91 1.49 12.82
CA TYR A 83 -9.66 2.93 12.94
C TYR A 83 -10.57 3.72 11.98
N LYS A 84 -11.91 3.61 12.20
CA LYS A 84 -12.87 4.30 11.32
C LYS A 84 -12.87 5.82 11.49
N ASN A 85 -12.46 6.32 12.65
CA ASN A 85 -12.42 7.73 12.97
C ASN A 85 -11.02 8.10 13.47
N VAL A 86 -10.37 9.01 12.78
CA VAL A 86 -9.07 9.57 13.14
C VAL A 86 -9.30 11.04 13.52
N LEU A 87 -9.26 11.30 14.82
CA LEU A 87 -9.52 12.64 15.38
C LEU A 87 -8.22 13.16 15.99
N ALA A 88 -7.64 14.19 15.38
CA ALA A 88 -6.41 14.79 15.84
C ALA A 88 -6.65 15.82 16.96
N GLU A 89 -5.65 16.01 17.82
CA GLU A 89 -5.72 16.91 18.96
C GLU A 89 -5.80 18.38 18.54
N ASP A 90 -6.62 19.15 19.25
CA ASP A 90 -6.68 20.61 19.09
C ASP A 90 -5.46 21.26 19.74
N GLY A 91 -5.03 22.40 19.23
CA GLY A 91 -4.03 23.25 19.87
C GLY A 91 -4.57 23.85 21.17
N ALA A 92 -3.72 23.96 22.19
CA ALA A 92 -4.09 24.60 23.43
C ALA A 92 -4.20 26.12 23.26
N PRO A 93 -5.09 26.80 23.99
CA PRO A 93 -5.14 28.26 23.98
C PRO A 93 -3.85 28.87 24.54
N GLY A 94 -3.56 30.08 24.13
CA GLY A 94 -2.46 30.88 24.63
C GLY A 94 -2.58 31.12 26.14
N GLY A 95 -1.44 31.40 26.80
CA GLY A 95 -1.35 31.70 28.22
C GLY A 95 -0.97 33.14 28.49
N LYS A 96 -0.94 33.50 29.78
CA LYS A 96 -0.43 34.79 30.26
C LYS A 96 1.09 34.85 30.07
N ASN A 97 1.68 36.03 30.22
CA ASN A 97 3.11 36.28 30.12
C ASN A 97 3.71 35.81 28.79
N ASN A 98 2.99 36.04 27.68
CA ASN A 98 3.37 35.65 26.33
C ASN A 98 3.62 34.12 26.16
N MET A 99 3.02 33.28 27.02
CA MET A 99 3.15 31.83 26.87
C MET A 99 2.28 31.34 25.70
N THR A 100 2.94 30.76 24.70
CA THR A 100 2.25 30.09 23.60
C THR A 100 1.59 28.80 24.07
N GLY A 101 0.38 28.55 23.60
CA GLY A 101 -0.32 27.29 23.83
C GLY A 101 0.44 26.10 23.25
N ARG A 102 0.27 24.93 23.85
CA ARG A 102 0.91 23.70 23.35
C ARG A 102 0.27 23.31 22.01
N ASP A 103 1.09 22.93 21.03
CA ASP A 103 0.64 22.34 19.80
C ASP A 103 -0.02 20.97 20.02
N GLY A 104 -1.02 20.65 19.24
CA GLY A 104 -1.61 19.32 19.18
C GLY A 104 -0.60 18.31 18.63
N LYS A 105 -0.63 17.09 19.15
CA LYS A 105 0.25 16.01 18.71
C LYS A 105 -0.24 15.43 17.40
N ASP A 106 0.62 15.45 16.35
CA ASP A 106 0.31 14.93 15.04
C ASP A 106 0.02 13.41 15.09
N ILE A 107 -0.95 12.97 14.30
CA ILE A 107 -1.32 11.57 14.14
C ILE A 107 -0.67 11.04 12.88
N ILE A 108 0.10 9.96 13.03
CA ILE A 108 0.72 9.25 11.92
C ILE A 108 -0.10 7.97 11.66
N ILE A 109 -0.59 7.83 10.43
CA ILE A 109 -1.25 6.63 9.94
C ILE A 109 -0.27 5.92 9.03
N GLU A 110 0.19 4.75 9.43
CA GLU A 110 1.05 3.93 8.59
C GLU A 110 0.21 3.21 7.54
N VAL A 111 0.67 3.26 6.29
CA VAL A 111 0.00 2.64 5.15
C VAL A 111 1.00 1.90 4.28
N PRO A 112 0.59 0.82 3.58
CA PRO A 112 1.44 0.13 2.61
C PRO A 112 1.84 1.05 1.46
N LEU A 113 2.95 0.71 0.79
CA LEU A 113 3.39 1.41 -0.39
C LEU A 113 2.35 1.27 -1.53
N GLY A 114 2.21 2.30 -2.34
CA GLY A 114 1.17 2.37 -3.38
C GLY A 114 -0.22 2.75 -2.86
N THR A 115 -0.34 3.18 -1.61
CA THR A 115 -1.61 3.70 -1.08
C THR A 115 -1.88 5.09 -1.64
N VAL A 116 -3.08 5.29 -2.17
CA VAL A 116 -3.60 6.59 -2.61
C VAL A 116 -4.75 6.98 -1.71
N ALA A 117 -4.67 8.20 -1.18
CA ALA A 117 -5.75 8.82 -0.41
C ALA A 117 -6.51 9.80 -1.29
N ARG A 118 -7.84 9.64 -1.33
CA ARG A 118 -8.76 10.52 -2.06
C ARG A 118 -9.76 11.11 -1.09
N ASP A 119 -10.12 12.34 -1.33
CA ASP A 119 -11.29 12.94 -0.70
C ASP A 119 -12.56 12.31 -1.31
N GLU A 120 -13.49 11.86 -0.47
CA GLU A 120 -14.71 11.17 -0.93
C GLU A 120 -15.67 12.11 -1.65
N GLU A 121 -15.76 13.37 -1.22
CA GLU A 121 -16.72 14.34 -1.78
C GLU A 121 -16.23 14.88 -3.12
N THR A 122 -14.95 15.23 -3.19
CA THR A 122 -14.37 15.86 -4.38
C THR A 122 -13.75 14.87 -5.36
N GLY A 123 -13.44 13.64 -4.89
CA GLY A 123 -12.71 12.63 -5.66
C GLY A 123 -11.24 13.00 -5.93
N THR A 124 -10.75 14.12 -5.38
CA THR A 124 -9.38 14.58 -5.60
C THR A 124 -8.38 13.74 -4.82
N ILE A 125 -7.22 13.47 -5.45
CA ILE A 125 -6.11 12.79 -4.79
C ILE A 125 -5.44 13.79 -3.84
N GLN A 126 -5.44 13.48 -2.54
CA GLN A 126 -4.80 14.28 -1.51
C GLN A 126 -3.37 13.82 -1.22
N ALA A 127 -3.12 12.51 -1.29
CA ALA A 127 -1.81 11.94 -1.03
C ALA A 127 -1.61 10.65 -1.83
N GLU A 128 -0.36 10.38 -2.19
CA GLU A 128 0.10 9.12 -2.77
C GLU A 128 1.42 8.73 -2.10
N ILE A 129 1.49 7.50 -1.59
CA ILE A 129 2.64 6.98 -0.84
C ILE A 129 3.32 5.92 -1.70
N LEU A 130 4.56 6.19 -2.12
CA LEU A 130 5.33 5.32 -3.02
C LEU A 130 6.57 4.71 -2.34
N GLU A 131 7.14 5.38 -1.33
CA GLU A 131 8.40 4.99 -0.73
C GLU A 131 8.26 4.69 0.77
N HIS A 132 9.15 3.82 1.27
CA HIS A 132 9.22 3.53 2.69
C HIS A 132 9.67 4.77 3.47
N GLY A 133 8.94 5.09 4.55
CA GLY A 133 9.23 6.26 5.37
C GLY A 133 8.78 7.59 4.76
N GLN A 134 8.24 7.61 3.54
CA GLN A 134 7.65 8.81 2.95
C GLN A 134 6.50 9.30 3.83
N GLU A 135 6.51 10.58 4.19
CA GLU A 135 5.46 11.23 4.97
C GLU A 135 4.75 12.30 4.14
N VAL A 136 3.43 12.21 4.08
CA VAL A 136 2.59 13.19 3.39
C VAL A 136 1.49 13.66 4.34
N ILE A 137 1.33 14.97 4.47
CA ILE A 137 0.25 15.54 5.27
C ILE A 137 -1.07 15.33 4.53
N LEU A 138 -1.93 14.46 5.07
CA LEU A 138 -3.26 14.19 4.54
C LEU A 138 -4.22 15.33 4.86
N MET A 139 -4.22 15.80 6.13
CA MET A 139 -5.03 16.93 6.57
C MET A 139 -4.21 17.85 7.47
N ARG A 140 -4.23 19.13 7.15
CA ARG A 140 -3.52 20.15 7.93
C ARG A 140 -4.36 20.59 9.11
N GLY A 141 -3.76 20.67 10.30
CA GLY A 141 -4.36 21.30 11.47
C GLY A 141 -4.45 22.81 11.32
N GLY A 142 -5.42 23.40 11.97
CA GLY A 142 -5.62 24.85 12.02
C GLY A 142 -4.47 25.58 12.70
N ARG A 143 -4.17 26.78 12.28
CA ARG A 143 -3.16 27.62 12.92
C ARG A 143 -3.68 28.17 14.25
N GLY A 144 -2.76 28.30 15.23
CA GLY A 144 -3.08 29.00 16.45
C GLY A 144 -3.36 30.47 16.22
N GLY A 145 -4.32 31.01 16.97
CA GLY A 145 -4.66 32.44 16.93
C GLY A 145 -3.60 33.28 17.63
N LEU A 146 -3.36 34.46 17.16
CA LEU A 146 -2.40 35.41 17.76
C LEU A 146 -2.97 36.07 19.03
N GLY A 147 -2.14 36.13 20.09
CA GLY A 147 -2.44 36.85 21.31
C GLY A 147 -2.40 38.38 21.14
N ASN A 148 -2.97 39.10 22.09
CA ASN A 148 -3.04 40.54 21.97
C ASN A 148 -1.68 41.24 21.98
N SER A 149 -0.61 40.60 22.48
CA SER A 149 0.74 41.16 22.42
C SER A 149 1.24 41.39 20.98
N ASN A 150 0.79 40.59 20.02
CA ASN A 150 1.16 40.73 18.60
C ASN A 150 0.53 41.93 17.90
N PHE A 151 -0.54 42.50 18.47
CA PHE A 151 -1.26 43.65 17.90
C PHE A 151 -0.86 44.99 18.52
N ALA A 152 0.12 44.99 19.41
CA ALA A 152 0.65 46.21 19.98
C ALA A 152 1.42 47.00 18.95
N THR A 153 1.03 48.25 18.74
CA THR A 153 1.67 49.19 17.83
C THR A 153 1.94 50.52 18.57
N PRO A 154 2.80 51.42 18.05
CA PRO A 154 3.05 52.73 18.65
C PRO A 154 1.76 53.55 18.84
N THR A 155 0.77 53.37 17.97
CA THR A 155 -0.53 54.06 18.03
C THR A 155 -1.58 53.30 18.83
N ASN A 156 -1.44 51.97 18.99
CA ASN A 156 -2.33 51.15 19.81
C ASN A 156 -1.48 50.26 20.76
N GLN A 157 -1.11 50.84 21.91
CA GLN A 157 -0.26 50.17 22.89
C GLN A 157 -1.00 49.19 23.79
N ALA A 158 -2.32 49.17 23.77
CA ALA A 158 -3.13 48.28 24.60
C ALA A 158 -4.26 47.62 23.79
N PRO A 159 -3.92 46.75 22.82
CA PRO A 159 -4.93 46.08 22.00
C PRO A 159 -5.80 45.15 22.84
N GLU A 160 -7.09 45.33 22.69
CA GLU A 160 -8.10 44.59 23.44
C GLU A 160 -8.68 43.39 22.72
N HIS A 161 -8.04 42.93 21.64
CA HIS A 161 -8.45 41.79 20.85
C HIS A 161 -7.35 40.75 20.72
N ALA A 162 -7.72 39.51 20.54
CA ALA A 162 -6.87 38.41 20.18
C ALA A 162 -7.59 37.64 19.06
N GLN A 163 -6.85 36.86 18.27
CA GLN A 163 -7.43 36.05 17.21
C GLN A 163 -7.90 34.69 17.75
N PRO A 164 -9.06 34.19 17.29
CA PRO A 164 -9.42 32.81 17.47
C PRO A 164 -8.43 31.93 16.67
N GLY A 165 -8.26 30.68 17.07
CA GLY A 165 -7.57 29.69 16.25
C GLY A 165 -8.34 29.38 14.97
N GLU A 166 -7.63 28.99 13.93
CA GLU A 166 -8.24 28.53 12.70
C GLU A 166 -8.91 27.16 12.90
N PRO A 167 -10.07 26.89 12.27
CA PRO A 167 -10.68 25.59 12.33
C PRO A 167 -9.80 24.54 11.65
N GLY A 168 -9.80 23.32 12.15
CA GLY A 168 -9.25 22.16 11.46
C GLY A 168 -10.14 21.75 10.28
N VAL A 169 -9.61 20.91 9.44
CA VAL A 169 -10.31 20.33 8.29
C VAL A 169 -10.85 18.96 8.67
N GLU A 170 -12.08 18.66 8.26
CA GLU A 170 -12.67 17.31 8.45
C GLU A 170 -13.31 16.81 7.16
N GLY A 171 -13.33 15.49 7.01
CA GLY A 171 -13.94 14.86 5.86
C GLY A 171 -13.69 13.34 5.83
N TRP A 172 -14.36 12.69 4.89
CA TRP A 172 -14.17 11.28 4.62
C TRP A 172 -13.06 11.07 3.59
N MET A 173 -12.07 10.29 3.97
CA MET A 173 -10.96 9.90 3.10
C MET A 173 -11.14 8.46 2.66
N LEU A 174 -10.94 8.23 1.37
CA LEU A 174 -10.87 6.91 0.76
C LEU A 174 -9.39 6.56 0.60
N LEU A 175 -8.94 5.54 1.32
CA LEU A 175 -7.61 4.97 1.15
C LEU A 175 -7.74 3.76 0.24
N GLU A 176 -7.06 3.81 -0.89
CA GLU A 176 -7.04 2.76 -1.93
C GLU A 176 -5.61 2.29 -2.15
N LEU A 177 -5.39 0.99 -2.05
CA LEU A 177 -4.11 0.38 -2.34
C LEU A 177 -4.04 0.04 -3.83
N LYS A 178 -3.17 0.75 -4.58
CA LYS A 178 -3.03 0.59 -6.03
C LYS A 178 -1.94 -0.40 -6.44
N VAL A 179 -1.08 -0.83 -5.53
CA VAL A 179 -0.03 -1.82 -5.81
C VAL A 179 -0.60 -3.19 -5.56
N LEU A 180 -0.59 -4.02 -6.61
CA LEU A 180 -1.10 -5.38 -6.54
C LEU A 180 -0.05 -6.37 -6.04
N ALA A 181 1.19 -6.26 -6.54
CA ALA A 181 2.26 -7.18 -6.18
C ALA A 181 3.63 -6.63 -6.55
N ASP A 182 4.67 -7.15 -5.91
CA ASP A 182 6.07 -6.86 -6.22
C ASP A 182 6.51 -7.65 -7.46
N VAL A 183 5.97 -8.88 -7.63
CA VAL A 183 6.26 -9.78 -8.74
C VAL A 183 4.98 -10.16 -9.47
N GLY A 184 4.96 -9.98 -10.78
CA GLY A 184 3.87 -10.42 -11.66
C GLY A 184 4.20 -11.77 -12.33
N LEU A 185 3.33 -12.79 -12.18
CA LEU A 185 3.44 -14.06 -12.90
C LEU A 185 2.84 -13.94 -14.29
N VAL A 186 3.64 -14.28 -15.29
CA VAL A 186 3.24 -14.31 -16.71
C VAL A 186 3.46 -15.71 -17.25
N GLY A 187 2.51 -16.26 -17.98
CA GLY A 187 2.67 -17.60 -18.57
C GLY A 187 1.38 -18.14 -19.14
N PHE A 188 1.48 -19.10 -20.03
CA PHE A 188 0.34 -19.75 -20.70
C PHE A 188 -0.62 -20.45 -19.71
N PRO A 189 -1.86 -20.72 -20.09
CA PRO A 189 -2.73 -21.61 -19.35
C PRO A 189 -2.01 -22.94 -19.10
N ASN A 190 -2.17 -23.51 -17.89
CA ASN A 190 -1.53 -24.74 -17.46
C ASN A 190 0.02 -24.73 -17.35
N ALA A 191 0.66 -23.57 -17.48
CA ALA A 191 2.10 -23.44 -17.20
C ALA A 191 2.47 -23.69 -15.72
N GLY A 192 1.47 -23.88 -14.83
CA GLY A 192 1.68 -24.15 -13.43
C GLY A 192 1.68 -22.92 -12.51
N LYS A 193 1.21 -21.77 -12.99
CA LYS A 193 1.16 -20.50 -12.21
C LYS A 193 0.49 -20.66 -10.86
N SER A 194 -0.75 -21.12 -10.83
CA SER A 194 -1.51 -21.27 -9.58
C SER A 194 -0.92 -22.34 -8.65
N THR A 195 -0.29 -23.40 -9.23
CA THR A 195 0.43 -24.43 -8.46
C THR A 195 1.68 -23.84 -7.81
N LEU A 196 2.47 -23.09 -8.59
CA LEU A 196 3.63 -22.37 -8.07
C LEU A 196 3.21 -21.41 -6.96
N LEU A 197 2.21 -20.58 -7.21
CA LEU A 197 1.73 -19.61 -6.22
C LEU A 197 1.33 -20.32 -4.91
N SER A 198 0.60 -21.43 -4.99
CA SER A 198 0.19 -22.22 -3.83
C SER A 198 1.35 -22.86 -3.07
N SER A 199 2.45 -23.20 -3.76
CA SER A 199 3.60 -23.88 -3.16
C SER A 199 4.61 -22.94 -2.50
N ILE A 200 4.72 -21.69 -2.98
CA ILE A 200 5.71 -20.72 -2.46
C ILE A 200 5.13 -19.76 -1.43
N THR A 201 3.80 -19.67 -1.33
CA THR A 201 3.13 -18.74 -0.41
C THR A 201 2.92 -19.34 0.97
N ALA A 202 3.09 -18.53 2.01
CA ALA A 202 2.91 -18.92 3.41
C ALA A 202 1.45 -19.24 3.77
N ALA A 203 0.51 -18.61 3.07
CA ALA A 203 -0.92 -18.84 3.21
C ALA A 203 -1.52 -19.16 1.84
N LYS A 204 -2.69 -19.82 1.81
CA LYS A 204 -3.40 -20.07 0.54
C LYS A 204 -3.55 -18.76 -0.23
N PRO A 205 -3.22 -18.75 -1.53
CA PRO A 205 -3.41 -17.60 -2.39
C PRO A 205 -4.84 -17.09 -2.28
N LYS A 206 -4.99 -15.77 -2.23
CA LYS A 206 -6.30 -15.14 -2.12
C LYS A 206 -6.73 -14.62 -3.47
N ILE A 207 -7.97 -14.91 -3.80
CA ILE A 207 -8.66 -14.27 -4.90
C ILE A 207 -8.99 -12.85 -4.41
N ALA A 208 -8.42 -11.84 -5.07
CA ALA A 208 -8.72 -10.45 -4.78
C ALA A 208 -9.81 -9.98 -5.74
N ASP A 209 -10.97 -9.65 -5.17
CA ASP A 209 -12.13 -9.18 -5.94
C ASP A 209 -12.04 -7.65 -6.06
N TYR A 210 -11.40 -7.19 -7.11
CA TYR A 210 -11.30 -5.76 -7.40
C TYR A 210 -12.48 -5.32 -8.24
N ALA A 211 -13.22 -4.31 -7.79
CA ALA A 211 -14.39 -3.76 -8.47
C ALA A 211 -14.14 -3.26 -9.92
N PHE A 212 -12.88 -3.21 -10.34
CA PHE A 212 -12.44 -2.72 -11.64
C PHE A 212 -11.77 -3.80 -12.51
N THR A 213 -11.71 -5.06 -12.06
CA THR A 213 -11.14 -6.17 -12.83
C THR A 213 -12.24 -7.09 -13.34
N THR A 214 -12.18 -7.45 -14.63
CA THR A 214 -13.03 -8.47 -15.22
C THR A 214 -12.56 -9.89 -14.88
N LEU A 215 -11.28 -10.02 -14.51
CA LEU A 215 -10.65 -11.25 -14.06
C LEU A 215 -10.00 -10.99 -12.70
N THR A 216 -10.27 -11.87 -11.74
CA THR A 216 -9.81 -11.75 -10.35
C THR A 216 -8.38 -12.27 -10.22
N PRO A 217 -7.38 -11.43 -9.94
CA PRO A 217 -6.02 -11.88 -9.74
C PRO A 217 -5.89 -12.69 -8.45
N GLN A 218 -4.99 -13.67 -8.47
CA GLN A 218 -4.62 -14.41 -7.26
C GLN A 218 -3.35 -13.81 -6.69
N LEU A 219 -3.43 -13.34 -5.44
CA LEU A 219 -2.30 -12.78 -4.72
C LEU A 219 -1.75 -13.79 -3.71
N GLY A 220 -0.43 -13.84 -3.60
CA GLY A 220 0.24 -14.67 -2.62
C GLY A 220 1.41 -13.96 -1.96
N MET A 221 1.46 -14.03 -0.62
CA MET A 221 2.59 -13.54 0.15
C MET A 221 3.66 -14.64 0.25
N VAL A 222 4.84 -14.32 -0.21
CA VAL A 222 6.01 -15.19 -0.12
C VAL A 222 6.87 -14.76 1.06
N GLU A 223 7.03 -15.63 2.03
CA GLU A 223 7.97 -15.42 3.12
C GLU A 223 9.40 -15.68 2.63
N TYR A 224 10.28 -14.75 2.98
CA TYR A 224 11.71 -14.82 2.74
C TYR A 224 12.47 -14.79 4.08
N ARG A 225 13.78 -14.93 4.06
CA ARG A 225 14.65 -15.00 5.24
C ARG A 225 14.47 -13.80 6.15
N ASP A 226 14.69 -13.97 7.45
CA ASP A 226 14.67 -12.90 8.48
C ASP A 226 13.31 -12.16 8.60
N GLY A 227 12.21 -12.86 8.37
CA GLY A 227 10.86 -12.29 8.49
C GLY A 227 10.50 -11.29 7.39
N LYS A 228 11.30 -11.24 6.32
CA LYS A 228 11.01 -10.45 5.13
C LYS A 228 9.96 -11.15 4.27
N SER A 229 9.22 -10.39 3.47
CA SER A 229 8.20 -10.94 2.59
C SER A 229 8.02 -10.06 1.35
N PHE A 230 7.51 -10.65 0.28
CA PHE A 230 7.10 -9.93 -0.92
C PHE A 230 5.83 -10.58 -1.50
N CYS A 231 5.09 -9.81 -2.28
CA CYS A 231 3.82 -10.22 -2.85
C CYS A 231 4.00 -10.66 -4.30
N ILE A 232 3.43 -11.80 -4.67
CA ILE A 232 3.34 -12.27 -6.06
C ILE A 232 1.87 -12.25 -6.50
N ALA A 233 1.62 -11.76 -7.71
CA ALA A 233 0.31 -11.83 -8.36
C ALA A 233 0.32 -12.75 -9.57
N ASP A 234 -0.64 -13.66 -9.66
CA ASP A 234 -0.98 -14.32 -10.93
C ASP A 234 -1.78 -13.33 -11.77
N LEU A 235 -1.29 -13.06 -12.98
CA LEU A 235 -1.89 -12.14 -13.94
C LEU A 235 -2.72 -12.92 -14.95
N PRO A 236 -3.98 -13.30 -14.65
CA PRO A 236 -4.81 -14.03 -15.57
C PRO A 236 -5.21 -13.14 -16.75
N GLY A 237 -5.25 -13.71 -17.97
CA GLY A 237 -5.83 -13.06 -19.14
C GLY A 237 -4.90 -12.14 -19.94
N ILE A 238 -3.60 -12.11 -19.68
CA ILE A 238 -2.65 -11.48 -20.61
C ILE A 238 -2.68 -12.23 -21.96
N ILE A 239 -2.90 -13.54 -21.95
CA ILE A 239 -2.77 -14.43 -23.11
C ILE A 239 -4.11 -14.74 -23.81
N GLU A 240 -5.26 -14.53 -23.16
CA GLU A 240 -6.58 -14.87 -23.74
C GLU A 240 -7.33 -13.61 -24.18
N GLY A 241 -6.97 -13.04 -25.34
CA GLY A 241 -7.77 -12.03 -26.03
C GLY A 241 -7.52 -10.58 -25.62
N ALA A 242 -6.37 -10.25 -25.08
CA ALA A 242 -5.98 -8.86 -24.80
C ALA A 242 -5.87 -8.05 -26.11
N ALA A 243 -5.35 -8.65 -27.19
CA ALA A 243 -5.25 -8.05 -28.51
C ALA A 243 -6.63 -7.85 -29.20
N GLU A 244 -7.67 -8.60 -28.82
CA GLU A 244 -9.02 -8.50 -29.40
C GLU A 244 -9.91 -7.40 -28.75
N GLY A 245 -9.37 -6.58 -27.85
CA GLY A 245 -10.13 -5.50 -27.20
C GLY A 245 -11.19 -5.95 -26.19
N LYS A 246 -11.28 -7.25 -25.91
CA LYS A 246 -12.14 -7.85 -24.86
C LYS A 246 -11.42 -8.07 -23.55
N GLY A 247 -10.14 -7.67 -23.50
CA GLY A 247 -9.25 -7.90 -22.37
C GLY A 247 -9.49 -6.98 -21.19
N LEU A 248 -8.78 -7.26 -20.16
CA LEU A 248 -8.65 -6.53 -18.89
C LEU A 248 -8.67 -5.03 -19.11
N GLY A 249 -9.60 -4.33 -18.49
CA GLY A 249 -9.74 -2.88 -18.65
C GLY A 249 -8.42 -2.15 -18.35
N HIS A 250 -8.14 -1.07 -19.08
CA HIS A 250 -6.96 -0.19 -18.94
C HIS A 250 -6.62 0.22 -17.48
N ARG A 251 -7.56 0.03 -16.55
CA ARG A 251 -7.34 0.30 -15.12
C ARG A 251 -6.57 -0.81 -14.40
N PHE A 252 -6.82 -2.08 -14.72
CA PHE A 252 -6.10 -3.23 -14.13
C PHE A 252 -4.62 -3.20 -14.49
N LEU A 253 -4.32 -2.76 -15.66
CA LEU A 253 -3.01 -2.78 -16.27
C LEU A 253 -2.09 -1.68 -15.74
N ARG A 254 -2.65 -0.53 -15.36
CA ARG A 254 -1.91 0.48 -14.57
C ARG A 254 -1.40 -0.04 -13.23
N HIS A 255 -1.99 -1.12 -12.70
CA HIS A 255 -1.53 -1.73 -11.46
C HIS A 255 -0.37 -2.71 -11.69
N ILE A 256 -0.34 -3.35 -12.87
CA ILE A 256 0.78 -4.22 -13.29
C ILE A 256 2.01 -3.38 -13.65
N GLU A 257 1.81 -2.18 -14.17
CA GLU A 257 2.88 -1.22 -14.45
C GLU A 257 3.76 -0.93 -13.23
N ARG A 258 3.28 -1.18 -12.03
CA ARG A 258 4.00 -0.95 -10.77
C ARG A 258 4.68 -2.18 -10.19
N ASN A 259 4.53 -3.38 -10.78
CA ASN A 259 5.31 -4.53 -10.36
C ASN A 259 6.79 -4.30 -10.70
N ALA A 260 7.67 -4.57 -9.74
CA ALA A 260 9.09 -4.35 -9.93
C ALA A 260 9.72 -5.41 -10.86
N VAL A 261 9.25 -6.66 -10.78
CA VAL A 261 9.81 -7.82 -11.52
C VAL A 261 8.68 -8.62 -12.19
N LEU A 262 8.93 -9.12 -13.39
CA LEU A 262 8.07 -10.05 -14.09
C LEU A 262 8.68 -11.46 -14.09
N LEU A 263 7.89 -12.45 -13.70
CA LEU A 263 8.29 -13.85 -13.69
C LEU A 263 7.55 -14.62 -14.81
N PHE A 264 8.27 -14.93 -15.89
CA PHE A 264 7.77 -15.74 -17.00
C PHE A 264 7.83 -17.21 -16.62
N LEU A 265 6.69 -17.86 -16.64
CA LEU A 265 6.58 -19.29 -16.34
C LEU A 265 6.35 -20.08 -17.62
N ILE A 266 7.35 -20.87 -18.01
CA ILE A 266 7.35 -21.73 -19.21
C ILE A 266 7.40 -23.19 -18.76
N PRO A 267 6.46 -24.04 -19.19
CA PRO A 267 6.45 -25.42 -18.76
C PRO A 267 7.56 -26.24 -19.47
N ALA A 268 8.17 -27.18 -18.75
CA ALA A 268 9.22 -28.04 -19.28
C ALA A 268 8.76 -28.94 -20.43
N ASP A 269 7.47 -29.27 -20.52
CA ASP A 269 6.83 -30.05 -21.57
C ASP A 269 6.49 -29.22 -22.84
N SER A 270 6.98 -27.99 -22.93
CA SER A 270 6.84 -27.15 -24.14
C SER A 270 7.69 -27.70 -25.29
N ALA A 271 7.16 -27.59 -26.50
CA ALA A 271 7.88 -27.98 -27.72
C ALA A 271 8.99 -27.00 -28.13
N ASP A 272 8.87 -25.71 -27.77
CA ASP A 272 9.82 -24.65 -28.10
C ASP A 272 9.74 -23.55 -27.03
N HIS A 273 10.66 -23.62 -26.07
CA HIS A 273 10.69 -22.73 -24.92
C HIS A 273 10.99 -21.27 -25.31
N LYS A 274 11.84 -21.09 -26.32
CA LYS A 274 12.17 -19.76 -26.82
C LYS A 274 10.97 -19.09 -27.49
N LYS A 275 10.28 -19.85 -28.32
CA LYS A 275 9.08 -19.33 -29.04
C LYS A 275 7.98 -18.97 -28.04
N GLU A 276 7.75 -19.77 -27.01
CA GLU A 276 6.79 -19.42 -25.94
C GLU A 276 7.18 -18.14 -25.25
N PHE A 277 8.46 -17.98 -24.91
CA PHE A 277 8.96 -16.72 -24.31
C PHE A 277 8.73 -15.54 -25.25
N ASP A 278 9.09 -15.66 -26.52
CA ASP A 278 8.95 -14.58 -27.51
C ASP A 278 7.47 -14.19 -27.71
N ILE A 279 6.54 -15.15 -27.71
CA ILE A 279 5.09 -14.86 -27.78
C ILE A 279 4.64 -14.04 -26.54
N LEU A 280 4.99 -14.50 -25.33
CA LEU A 280 4.62 -13.82 -24.12
C LEU A 280 5.22 -12.42 -24.02
N HIS A 281 6.47 -12.27 -24.47
CA HIS A 281 7.17 -11.02 -24.49
C HIS A 281 6.53 -10.02 -25.47
N ASN A 282 6.21 -10.47 -26.68
CA ASN A 282 5.55 -9.63 -27.68
C ASN A 282 4.13 -9.23 -27.25
N GLU A 283 3.39 -10.11 -26.59
CA GLU A 283 2.07 -9.79 -26.07
C GLU A 283 2.13 -8.71 -24.97
N LEU A 284 3.16 -8.74 -24.12
CA LEU A 284 3.39 -7.67 -23.17
C LEU A 284 3.78 -6.36 -23.85
N GLU A 285 4.57 -6.42 -24.94
CA GLU A 285 4.97 -5.25 -25.73
C GLU A 285 3.77 -4.59 -26.41
N GLU A 286 2.92 -5.38 -27.06
CA GLU A 286 1.68 -4.88 -27.67
C GLU A 286 0.74 -4.26 -26.63
N TYR A 287 0.81 -4.79 -25.44
CA TYR A 287 -0.02 -4.39 -24.34
C TYR A 287 0.42 -3.06 -23.71
N ASN A 288 1.67 -2.96 -23.27
CA ASN A 288 2.33 -1.75 -22.78
C ASN A 288 3.85 -1.87 -22.94
N PRO A 289 4.45 -1.11 -23.87
CA PRO A 289 5.89 -1.11 -24.10
C PRO A 289 6.74 -0.77 -22.85
N GLU A 290 6.19 -0.02 -21.89
CA GLU A 290 6.89 0.31 -20.64
C GLU A 290 7.13 -0.92 -19.75
N MET A 291 6.35 -1.98 -19.92
CA MET A 291 6.55 -3.22 -19.17
C MET A 291 7.82 -3.95 -19.58
N LEU A 292 8.32 -3.73 -20.78
CA LEU A 292 9.58 -4.30 -21.25
C LEU A 292 10.83 -3.67 -20.63
N GLN A 293 10.70 -2.52 -19.99
CA GLN A 293 11.80 -1.86 -19.28
C GLN A 293 12.05 -2.47 -17.89
N LYS A 294 11.18 -3.39 -17.45
CA LYS A 294 11.29 -4.05 -16.17
C LYS A 294 12.27 -5.22 -16.21
N GLU A 295 12.75 -5.55 -15.02
CA GLU A 295 13.51 -6.78 -14.83
C GLU A 295 12.61 -8.00 -14.99
N PHE A 296 13.06 -9.01 -15.76
CA PHE A 296 12.33 -10.26 -15.88
C PHE A 296 13.21 -11.46 -15.65
N ILE A 297 12.57 -12.54 -15.20
CA ILE A 297 13.16 -13.82 -14.88
C ILE A 297 12.34 -14.88 -15.61
N ILE A 298 13.01 -15.89 -16.16
CA ILE A 298 12.36 -17.05 -16.76
C ILE A 298 12.43 -18.22 -15.78
N ALA A 299 11.28 -18.78 -15.40
CA ALA A 299 11.20 -20.00 -14.62
C ALA A 299 10.68 -21.14 -15.50
N ILE A 300 11.49 -22.20 -15.65
CA ILE A 300 11.06 -23.44 -16.30
C ILE A 300 10.37 -24.29 -15.26
N SER A 301 9.04 -24.39 -15.37
CA SER A 301 8.23 -25.18 -14.44
C SER A 301 8.22 -26.66 -14.78
N LYS A 302 7.74 -27.52 -13.87
CA LYS A 302 7.69 -28.98 -14.01
C LYS A 302 9.09 -29.61 -14.29
N SER A 303 10.14 -29.01 -13.73
CA SER A 303 11.52 -29.45 -13.97
C SER A 303 11.87 -30.84 -13.42
N ASP A 304 10.96 -31.41 -12.61
CA ASP A 304 11.01 -32.83 -12.16
C ASP A 304 10.86 -33.83 -13.30
N MET A 305 10.39 -33.40 -14.47
CA MET A 305 10.29 -34.24 -15.69
C MET A 305 11.56 -34.19 -16.55
N LEU A 306 12.54 -33.36 -16.19
CA LEU A 306 13.75 -33.14 -17.00
C LEU A 306 14.99 -33.80 -16.39
N ASP A 307 15.74 -34.47 -17.23
CA ASP A 307 17.09 -34.87 -16.92
C ASP A 307 18.08 -33.73 -17.08
N ASP A 308 19.27 -33.84 -16.52
CA ASP A 308 20.27 -32.76 -16.52
C ASP A 308 20.75 -32.41 -17.95
N GLU A 309 20.73 -33.38 -18.88
CA GLU A 309 21.04 -33.14 -20.30
C GLU A 309 19.98 -32.26 -20.95
N LEU A 310 18.71 -32.51 -20.69
CA LEU A 310 17.59 -31.71 -21.20
C LEU A 310 17.60 -30.33 -20.61
N LYS A 311 17.87 -30.15 -19.29
CA LYS A 311 18.05 -28.85 -18.68
C LYS A 311 19.12 -28.02 -19.34
N ALA A 312 20.30 -28.66 -19.66
CA ALA A 312 21.38 -28.01 -20.35
C ALA A 312 21.04 -27.62 -21.80
N ALA A 313 20.20 -28.42 -22.48
CA ALA A 313 19.69 -28.10 -23.81
C ALA A 313 18.73 -26.90 -23.78
N ILE A 314 17.73 -26.92 -22.91
CA ILE A 314 16.78 -25.82 -22.73
C ILE A 314 17.50 -24.52 -22.35
N ALA A 315 18.49 -24.57 -21.44
CA ALA A 315 19.25 -23.40 -21.05
C ALA A 315 20.03 -22.75 -22.22
N LYS A 316 20.36 -23.50 -23.27
CA LYS A 316 21.02 -22.97 -24.48
C LYS A 316 20.02 -22.29 -25.44
N GLU A 317 18.75 -22.71 -25.42
CA GLU A 317 17.71 -22.17 -26.27
C GLU A 317 17.21 -20.80 -25.73
N LEU A 318 17.28 -20.61 -24.40
CA LEU A 318 16.80 -19.38 -23.76
C LEU A 318 17.71 -18.17 -24.06
N PRO A 319 17.16 -16.95 -24.00
CA PRO A 319 17.93 -15.72 -24.18
C PRO A 319 19.06 -15.59 -23.16
N LYS A 320 20.30 -15.41 -23.62
CA LYS A 320 21.51 -15.36 -22.76
C LYS A 320 21.54 -14.19 -21.77
N ASN A 321 20.77 -13.15 -22.03
CA ASN A 321 20.72 -11.92 -21.22
C ASN A 321 19.68 -11.98 -20.13
N VAL A 322 18.92 -13.06 -20.01
CA VAL A 322 17.84 -13.21 -19.05
C VAL A 322 18.20 -14.28 -18.02
N THR A 323 18.01 -13.94 -16.76
CA THR A 323 18.18 -14.91 -15.66
C THR A 323 17.11 -15.99 -15.75
N HIS A 324 17.51 -17.26 -15.72
CA HIS A 324 16.57 -18.38 -15.75
C HIS A 324 16.81 -19.35 -14.58
N VAL A 325 15.75 -20.03 -14.16
CA VAL A 325 15.77 -21.01 -13.06
C VAL A 325 14.84 -22.17 -13.38
N PHE A 326 15.26 -23.40 -13.01
CA PHE A 326 14.46 -24.61 -13.15
C PHE A 326 13.74 -24.90 -11.84
N ILE A 327 12.41 -25.02 -11.88
CA ILE A 327 11.60 -25.19 -10.69
C ILE A 327 10.59 -26.34 -10.83
N SER A 328 10.31 -27.00 -9.71
CA SER A 328 9.17 -27.88 -9.58
C SER A 328 8.34 -27.47 -8.36
N ALA A 329 7.12 -27.05 -8.61
CA ALA A 329 6.19 -26.67 -7.55
C ALA A 329 5.71 -27.90 -6.75
N VAL A 330 5.80 -29.12 -7.33
CA VAL A 330 5.38 -30.37 -6.71
C VAL A 330 6.47 -30.92 -5.79
N THR A 331 7.71 -30.97 -6.26
CA THR A 331 8.84 -31.50 -5.48
C THR A 331 9.52 -30.47 -4.57
N GLY A 332 9.26 -29.17 -4.81
CA GLY A 332 9.92 -28.06 -4.11
C GLY A 332 11.31 -27.72 -4.66
N GLN A 333 11.78 -28.43 -5.70
CA GLN A 333 13.10 -28.21 -6.30
C GLN A 333 13.17 -26.80 -6.92
N GLY A 334 14.29 -26.08 -6.70
CA GLY A 334 14.55 -24.75 -7.26
C GLY A 334 13.73 -23.61 -6.64
N LEU A 335 12.77 -23.88 -5.75
CA LEU A 335 11.92 -22.80 -5.17
C LEU A 335 12.70 -21.86 -4.25
N THR A 336 13.69 -22.36 -3.52
CA THR A 336 14.55 -21.53 -2.66
C THR A 336 15.42 -20.61 -3.52
N GLU A 337 16.01 -21.12 -4.58
CA GLU A 337 16.80 -20.37 -5.54
C GLU A 337 15.95 -19.29 -6.23
N LEU A 338 14.73 -19.63 -6.66
CA LEU A 338 13.78 -18.67 -7.22
C LEU A 338 13.50 -17.52 -6.24
N LYS A 339 13.24 -17.83 -4.96
CA LYS A 339 13.02 -16.80 -3.93
C LYS A 339 14.24 -15.91 -3.74
N ASP A 340 15.44 -16.47 -3.75
CA ASP A 340 16.69 -15.71 -3.61
C ASP A 340 16.90 -14.77 -4.81
N ILE A 341 16.68 -15.23 -6.04
CA ILE A 341 16.79 -14.45 -7.28
C ILE A 341 15.74 -13.31 -7.28
N LEU A 342 14.48 -13.63 -6.97
CA LEU A 342 13.41 -12.62 -6.90
C LEU A 342 13.72 -11.55 -5.87
N TRP A 343 14.14 -11.94 -4.67
CA TRP A 343 14.51 -11.01 -3.61
C TRP A 343 15.67 -10.08 -4.01
N GLN A 344 16.68 -10.64 -4.65
CA GLN A 344 17.83 -9.88 -5.13
C GLN A 344 17.42 -8.84 -6.17
N LYS A 345 16.56 -9.23 -7.14
CA LYS A 345 16.07 -8.32 -8.19
C LYS A 345 15.13 -7.23 -7.65
N LEU A 346 14.35 -7.53 -6.61
CA LEU A 346 13.46 -6.55 -5.95
C LEU A 346 14.22 -5.49 -5.14
N ASN A 347 15.49 -5.76 -4.77
CA ASN A 347 16.28 -4.86 -3.93
C ASN A 347 17.57 -4.37 -4.64
N ALA A 348 17.71 -4.62 -5.93
CA ALA A 348 18.77 -4.08 -6.76
C ALA A 348 18.41 -2.67 -7.24
#